data_11d9b6273e912d54e4df7b5563891e32
#
_entry.id   11d9b6273e912d54e4df7b5563891e32
#
_cell.length_a   1.000
_cell.length_b   1.000
_cell.length_c   1.000
_cell.angle_alpha   90.00
_cell.angle_beta   90.00
_cell.angle_gamma   90.00
#
_symmetry.space_group_name_H-M   'P 1'
#
loop_
_entity.id
_entity.type
_entity.pdbx_description
1 polymer ?
#
loop_
_entity_poly.entity_id
_entity_poly.type
_entity_poly.pdbx_seq_one_letter_code
_entity_poly.pdbx_strand_id
1 'polypeptide(L)'
;MPRKGENIYKRKDGRWEARYIYAFKEDGSPRYRSIYAADYLTVKKKQNDAKSKMDPRLFQSVRMKKNISFYGLLWLERLKPSSKESTYVRYHYLFSHYISPMIGDRLVYTFSNKDCEVFLNRLLVSGKSDGSGLAPKTVTDIRSVVKLILKTAEKEGELSLCNPELCSVKPVRKPLRILSLKEQQDLQDYLLGNLTHKNIGTLIALYTGVRLGELCAMQWKDIHFQEQYL
;
A
#
# COMPACT_ATOMS: atom_id res chain seq x y z
N MET A 1 -44.05 -4.13 -23.54
CA MET A 1 -44.05 -4.69 -22.18
C MET A 1 -42.63 -4.85 -21.71
N PRO A 2 -42.33 -4.58 -20.43
CA PRO A 2 -40.96 -4.77 -19.89
C PRO A 2 -40.58 -6.25 -19.91
N ARG A 3 -39.33 -6.56 -20.29
CA ARG A 3 -38.82 -7.92 -20.27
C ARG A 3 -38.37 -8.30 -18.84
N LYS A 4 -38.47 -9.58 -18.51
CA LYS A 4 -38.00 -10.09 -17.20
C LYS A 4 -36.52 -9.69 -17.01
N GLY A 5 -36.21 -8.96 -15.91
CA GLY A 5 -34.83 -8.51 -15.61
C GLY A 5 -34.51 -7.04 -15.97
N GLU A 6 -35.40 -6.31 -16.66
CA GLU A 6 -35.15 -4.89 -17.02
C GLU A 6 -35.28 -3.93 -15.81
N ASN A 7 -35.89 -4.36 -14.70
CA ASN A 7 -36.22 -3.52 -13.53
C ASN A 7 -36.99 -2.24 -13.88
N ILE A 8 -37.93 -2.39 -14.85
CA ILE A 8 -38.84 -1.32 -15.30
C ILE A 8 -40.25 -1.79 -15.05
N TYR A 9 -41.07 -0.97 -14.38
CA TYR A 9 -42.46 -1.30 -14.08
C TYR A 9 -43.33 -0.05 -14.08
N LYS A 10 -44.64 -0.25 -14.39
CA LYS A 10 -45.65 0.81 -14.38
C LYS A 10 -46.18 0.94 -12.96
N ARG A 11 -46.15 2.14 -12.41
CA ARG A 11 -46.67 2.48 -11.08
C ARG A 11 -48.20 2.65 -11.12
N LYS A 12 -48.80 2.61 -9.94
CA LYS A 12 -50.27 2.85 -9.78
C LYS A 12 -50.68 4.27 -10.19
N ASP A 13 -49.76 5.23 -10.13
CA ASP A 13 -49.95 6.63 -10.55
C ASP A 13 -49.83 6.86 -12.06
N GLY A 14 -49.68 5.77 -12.84
CA GLY A 14 -49.60 5.80 -14.30
C GLY A 14 -48.22 6.04 -14.87
N ARG A 15 -47.24 6.50 -14.07
CA ARG A 15 -45.86 6.72 -14.49
C ARG A 15 -45.07 5.41 -14.56
N TRP A 16 -44.05 5.39 -15.41
CA TRP A 16 -43.07 4.30 -15.49
C TRP A 16 -41.86 4.59 -14.59
N GLU A 17 -41.45 3.60 -13.81
CA GLU A 17 -40.28 3.63 -12.97
C GLU A 17 -39.26 2.61 -13.48
N ALA A 18 -37.99 3.05 -13.66
CA ALA A 18 -36.86 2.20 -13.95
C ALA A 18 -35.85 2.32 -12.82
N ARG A 19 -35.41 1.18 -12.30
CA ARG A 19 -34.35 1.12 -11.27
C ARG A 19 -33.03 0.70 -11.91
N TYR A 20 -31.95 1.32 -11.46
CA TYR A 20 -30.59 0.91 -11.82
C TYR A 20 -29.66 1.00 -10.62
N ILE A 21 -28.63 0.16 -10.63
CA ILE A 21 -27.61 0.15 -9.59
C ILE A 21 -26.65 1.32 -9.86
N TYR A 22 -26.45 2.22 -8.91
CA TYR A 22 -25.55 3.35 -9.04
C TYR A 22 -24.32 3.26 -8.11
N ALA A 23 -24.37 2.40 -7.09
CA ALA A 23 -23.30 2.16 -6.14
C ALA A 23 -23.55 0.82 -5.42
N PHE A 24 -22.59 0.41 -4.59
CA PHE A 24 -22.73 -0.71 -3.67
C PHE A 24 -22.51 -0.24 -2.24
N LYS A 25 -23.14 -0.91 -1.27
CA LYS A 25 -22.89 -0.71 0.16
C LYS A 25 -21.59 -1.42 0.58
N GLU A 26 -21.14 -1.16 1.80
CA GLU A 26 -19.96 -1.82 2.38
C GLU A 26 -20.10 -3.35 2.45
N ASP A 27 -21.31 -3.87 2.62
CA ASP A 27 -21.65 -5.29 2.60
C ASP A 27 -21.72 -5.89 1.18
N GLY A 28 -21.47 -5.09 0.15
CA GLY A 28 -21.55 -5.47 -1.26
C GLY A 28 -22.99 -5.55 -1.80
N SER A 29 -24.00 -5.17 -1.03
CA SER A 29 -25.37 -5.09 -1.53
C SER A 29 -25.55 -3.88 -2.44
N PRO A 30 -26.32 -4.01 -3.55
CA PRO A 30 -26.49 -2.93 -4.51
C PRO A 30 -27.34 -1.77 -3.96
N ARG A 31 -26.91 -0.54 -4.21
CA ARG A 31 -27.74 0.66 -4.04
C ARG A 31 -28.41 1.00 -5.35
N TYR A 32 -29.74 1.15 -5.28
CA TYR A 32 -30.56 1.46 -6.44
C TYR A 32 -30.94 2.94 -6.47
N ARG A 33 -31.04 3.48 -7.68
CA ARG A 33 -31.63 4.78 -7.94
C ARG A 33 -32.78 4.59 -8.94
N SER A 34 -33.89 5.29 -8.73
CA SER A 34 -35.07 5.25 -9.59
C SER A 34 -35.07 6.43 -10.54
N ILE A 35 -35.51 6.18 -11.77
CA ILE A 35 -35.78 7.18 -12.81
C ILE A 35 -37.24 7.02 -13.22
N TYR A 36 -37.92 8.14 -13.50
CA TYR A 36 -39.33 8.18 -13.84
C TYR A 36 -39.54 8.81 -15.20
N ALA A 37 -40.55 8.31 -15.92
CA ALA A 37 -41.05 8.91 -17.17
C ALA A 37 -42.54 8.59 -17.38
N ALA A 38 -43.19 9.31 -18.30
CA ALA A 38 -44.57 9.11 -18.64
C ALA A 38 -44.80 7.82 -19.45
N ASP A 39 -43.81 7.40 -20.23
CA ASP A 39 -43.88 6.22 -21.10
C ASP A 39 -42.68 5.27 -20.91
N TYR A 40 -42.86 4.03 -21.37
CA TYR A 40 -41.86 2.97 -21.24
C TYR A 40 -40.57 3.25 -22.05
N LEU A 41 -40.69 3.78 -23.26
CA LEU A 41 -39.55 4.00 -24.14
C LEU A 41 -38.62 5.08 -23.57
N THR A 42 -39.22 6.15 -23.08
CA THR A 42 -38.49 7.26 -22.46
C THR A 42 -37.79 6.84 -21.15
N VAL A 43 -38.44 6.06 -20.29
CA VAL A 43 -37.81 5.60 -19.05
C VAL A 43 -36.68 4.63 -19.32
N LYS A 44 -36.83 3.76 -20.35
CA LYS A 44 -35.79 2.81 -20.76
C LYS A 44 -34.58 3.54 -21.35
N LYS A 45 -34.78 4.55 -22.20
CA LYS A 45 -33.73 5.39 -22.75
C LYS A 45 -32.95 6.08 -21.63
N LYS A 46 -33.64 6.75 -20.70
CA LYS A 46 -33.02 7.40 -19.53
C LYS A 46 -32.24 6.41 -18.65
N GLN A 47 -32.73 5.18 -18.46
CA GLN A 47 -32.02 4.14 -17.71
C GLN A 47 -30.73 3.71 -18.42
N ASN A 48 -30.78 3.52 -19.75
CA ASN A 48 -29.61 3.17 -20.54
C ASN A 48 -28.56 4.28 -20.54
N ASP A 49 -28.98 5.53 -20.68
CA ASP A 49 -28.09 6.71 -20.62
C ASP A 49 -27.44 6.84 -19.23
N ALA A 50 -28.19 6.53 -18.17
CA ALA A 50 -27.65 6.52 -16.83
C ALA A 50 -26.65 5.37 -16.62
N LYS A 51 -26.93 4.18 -17.16
CA LYS A 51 -26.02 3.03 -17.12
C LYS A 51 -24.74 3.25 -17.94
N SER A 52 -24.85 3.89 -19.12
CA SER A 52 -23.69 4.15 -19.98
C SER A 52 -22.71 5.19 -19.39
N LYS A 53 -23.19 6.07 -18.51
CA LYS A 53 -22.37 7.04 -17.77
C LYS A 53 -21.68 6.44 -16.54
N MET A 54 -21.99 5.20 -16.19
CA MET A 54 -21.38 4.52 -15.06
C MET A 54 -20.11 3.79 -15.50
N ASP A 55 -19.12 3.77 -14.62
CA ASP A 55 -17.88 3.02 -14.86
C ASP A 55 -18.20 1.50 -14.92
N PRO A 56 -17.96 0.83 -16.06
CA PRO A 56 -18.22 -0.61 -16.19
C PRO A 56 -17.49 -1.46 -15.14
N ARG A 57 -16.37 -0.95 -14.62
CA ARG A 57 -15.54 -1.63 -13.60
C ARG A 57 -16.26 -1.76 -12.26
N LEU A 58 -17.22 -0.87 -11.95
CA LEU A 58 -18.07 -0.99 -10.76
C LEU A 58 -18.86 -2.31 -10.70
N PHE A 59 -19.19 -2.88 -11.85
CA PHE A 59 -19.94 -4.15 -11.93
C PHE A 59 -19.02 -5.38 -11.89
N GLN A 60 -17.77 -5.24 -12.30
CA GLN A 60 -16.78 -6.31 -12.21
C GLN A 60 -16.31 -6.52 -10.77
N SER A 61 -16.12 -5.44 -10.00
CA SER A 61 -15.67 -5.48 -8.62
C SER A 61 -16.62 -6.26 -7.69
N VAL A 62 -17.90 -6.23 -7.95
CA VAL A 62 -18.92 -6.97 -7.15
C VAL A 62 -18.78 -8.49 -7.23
N ARG A 63 -18.27 -9.02 -8.34
CA ARG A 63 -18.04 -10.47 -8.50
C ARG A 63 -16.87 -10.99 -7.69
N MET A 64 -15.87 -10.17 -7.40
CA MET A 64 -14.64 -10.61 -6.75
C MET A 64 -14.64 -10.45 -5.23
N LYS A 65 -15.33 -9.48 -4.65
CA LYS A 65 -15.50 -9.21 -3.19
C LYS A 65 -14.27 -9.57 -2.32
N LYS A 66 -13.07 -9.30 -2.82
CA LYS A 66 -11.85 -9.67 -2.11
C LYS A 66 -11.34 -8.48 -1.30
N ASN A 67 -10.81 -8.80 -0.13
CA ASN A 67 -10.30 -7.82 0.81
C ASN A 67 -8.82 -7.50 0.54
N ILE A 68 -8.32 -6.48 1.23
CA ILE A 68 -6.93 -6.02 1.12
C ILE A 68 -5.97 -7.13 1.55
N SER A 69 -6.31 -7.93 2.58
CA SER A 69 -5.46 -9.06 3.02
C SER A 69 -5.26 -10.10 1.92
N PHE A 70 -6.30 -10.44 1.16
CA PHE A 70 -6.19 -11.39 0.06
C PHE A 70 -5.17 -10.90 -0.99
N TYR A 71 -5.30 -9.65 -1.42
CA TYR A 71 -4.37 -9.09 -2.41
C TYR A 71 -2.97 -8.83 -1.86
N GLY A 72 -2.86 -8.58 -0.55
CA GLY A 72 -1.59 -8.46 0.15
C GLY A 72 -0.82 -9.77 0.16
N LEU A 73 -1.47 -10.88 0.46
CA LEU A 73 -0.86 -12.22 0.41
C LEU A 73 -0.47 -12.60 -1.02
N LEU A 74 -1.35 -12.37 -1.99
CA LEU A 74 -1.07 -12.62 -3.41
C LEU A 74 0.13 -11.80 -3.92
N TRP A 75 0.22 -10.53 -3.51
CA TRP A 75 1.36 -9.69 -3.84
C TRP A 75 2.66 -10.20 -3.23
N LEU A 76 2.65 -10.59 -1.95
CA LEU A 76 3.83 -11.14 -1.26
C LEU A 76 4.30 -12.45 -1.89
N GLU A 77 3.37 -13.33 -2.28
CA GLU A 77 3.69 -14.58 -2.97
C GLU A 77 4.40 -14.32 -4.30
N ARG A 78 3.92 -13.36 -5.09
CA ARG A 78 4.54 -12.95 -6.37
C ARG A 78 5.88 -12.24 -6.18
N LEU A 79 6.07 -11.55 -5.07
CA LEU A 79 7.30 -10.82 -4.76
C LEU A 79 8.44 -11.74 -4.35
N LYS A 80 8.14 -12.83 -3.63
CA LYS A 80 9.11 -13.74 -3.02
C LYS A 80 10.20 -14.23 -3.98
N PRO A 81 9.90 -14.75 -5.20
CA PRO A 81 10.91 -15.28 -6.11
C PRO A 81 11.79 -14.21 -6.77
N SER A 82 11.34 -12.94 -6.81
CA SER A 82 12.00 -11.86 -7.54
C SER A 82 12.73 -10.85 -6.66
N SER A 83 12.59 -10.95 -5.34
CA SER A 83 13.15 -9.97 -4.39
C SER A 83 14.26 -10.57 -3.53
N LYS A 84 15.17 -9.69 -3.06
CA LYS A 84 16.13 -10.07 -2.01
C LYS A 84 15.37 -10.45 -0.74
N GLU A 85 15.87 -11.46 -0.02
CA GLU A 85 15.23 -11.95 1.21
C GLU A 85 14.97 -10.83 2.23
N SER A 86 15.95 -9.94 2.45
CA SER A 86 15.80 -8.81 3.36
C SER A 86 14.65 -7.86 2.98
N THR A 87 14.42 -7.66 1.68
CA THR A 87 13.31 -6.84 1.16
C THR A 87 11.97 -7.55 1.40
N TYR A 88 11.91 -8.85 1.11
CA TYR A 88 10.71 -9.65 1.36
C TYR A 88 10.33 -9.67 2.84
N VAL A 89 11.29 -9.94 3.74
CA VAL A 89 11.07 -9.97 5.19
C VAL A 89 10.54 -8.63 5.68
N ARG A 90 11.13 -7.51 5.21
CA ARG A 90 10.66 -6.16 5.56
C ARG A 90 9.21 -5.91 5.12
N TYR A 91 8.88 -6.23 3.89
CA TYR A 91 7.52 -6.01 3.37
C TYR A 91 6.49 -6.92 4.02
N HIS A 92 6.87 -8.18 4.26
CA HIS A 92 6.04 -9.13 5.02
C HIS A 92 5.77 -8.60 6.43
N TYR A 93 6.78 -8.06 7.11
CA TYR A 93 6.63 -7.45 8.43
C TYR A 93 5.65 -6.26 8.39
N LEU A 94 5.82 -5.31 7.46
CA LEU A 94 4.94 -4.16 7.34
C LEU A 94 3.48 -4.57 7.06
N PHE A 95 3.30 -5.57 6.21
CA PHE A 95 1.98 -6.11 5.89
C PHE A 95 1.33 -6.77 7.10
N SER A 96 2.02 -7.71 7.75
CA SER A 96 1.45 -8.54 8.82
C SER A 96 1.21 -7.76 10.11
N HIS A 97 2.06 -6.77 10.43
CA HIS A 97 1.95 -6.02 11.69
C HIS A 97 1.07 -4.77 11.61
N TYR A 98 0.99 -4.12 10.45
CA TYR A 98 0.27 -2.84 10.32
C TYR A 98 -0.91 -2.89 9.36
N ILE A 99 -0.74 -3.49 8.18
CA ILE A 99 -1.77 -3.41 7.13
C ILE A 99 -2.88 -4.41 7.38
N SER A 100 -2.53 -5.70 7.51
CA SER A 100 -3.51 -6.77 7.67
C SER A 100 -4.40 -6.60 8.91
N PRO A 101 -3.88 -6.27 10.13
CA PRO A 101 -4.73 -6.12 11.31
C PRO A 101 -5.64 -4.89 11.29
N MET A 102 -5.27 -3.81 10.60
CA MET A 102 -5.98 -2.53 10.66
C MET A 102 -6.94 -2.32 9.50
N ILE A 103 -6.56 -2.73 8.29
CA ILE A 103 -7.34 -2.52 7.07
C ILE A 103 -7.50 -3.78 6.23
N GLY A 104 -6.96 -4.91 6.65
CA GLY A 104 -6.93 -6.15 5.87
C GLY A 104 -8.31 -6.67 5.48
N ASP A 105 -9.30 -6.56 6.36
CA ASP A 105 -10.67 -7.02 6.12
C ASP A 105 -11.49 -6.08 5.23
N ARG A 106 -10.98 -4.88 4.95
CA ARG A 106 -11.66 -3.94 4.05
C ARG A 106 -11.66 -4.46 2.62
N LEU A 107 -12.80 -4.36 1.98
CA LEU A 107 -12.94 -4.69 0.55
C LEU A 107 -12.25 -3.61 -0.29
N VAL A 108 -11.44 -4.02 -1.28
CA VAL A 108 -10.65 -3.08 -2.09
C VAL A 108 -11.51 -2.01 -2.76
N TYR A 109 -12.65 -2.39 -3.32
CA TYR A 109 -13.53 -1.45 -4.03
C TYR A 109 -14.27 -0.44 -3.12
N THR A 110 -14.28 -0.66 -1.78
CA THR A 110 -14.85 0.29 -0.80
C THR A 110 -13.79 1.15 -0.13
N PHE A 111 -12.51 0.78 -0.26
CA PHE A 111 -11.41 1.47 0.36
C PHE A 111 -11.09 2.77 -0.39
N SER A 112 -11.39 3.90 0.22
CA SER A 112 -11.24 5.24 -0.36
C SER A 112 -9.95 5.94 0.08
N ASN A 113 -9.61 7.07 -0.57
CA ASN A 113 -8.50 7.93 -0.13
C ASN A 113 -8.67 8.38 1.32
N LYS A 114 -9.91 8.71 1.74
CA LYS A 114 -10.22 9.10 3.12
C LYS A 114 -9.92 7.98 4.11
N ASP A 115 -10.27 6.73 3.79
CA ASP A 115 -9.94 5.58 4.63
C ASP A 115 -8.43 5.40 4.76
N CYS A 116 -7.69 5.58 3.66
CA CYS A 116 -6.24 5.54 3.64
C CYS A 116 -5.63 6.64 4.52
N GLU A 117 -6.11 7.87 4.43
CA GLU A 117 -5.65 8.98 5.27
C GLU A 117 -5.91 8.71 6.76
N VAL A 118 -7.09 8.24 7.11
CA VAL A 118 -7.42 7.86 8.50
C VAL A 118 -6.48 6.77 9.01
N PHE A 119 -6.22 5.75 8.19
CA PHE A 119 -5.29 4.68 8.52
C PHE A 119 -3.86 5.21 8.75
N LEU A 120 -3.32 6.03 7.83
CA LEU A 120 -1.97 6.59 7.96
C LEU A 120 -1.84 7.53 9.15
N ASN A 121 -2.85 8.36 9.42
CA ASN A 121 -2.87 9.26 10.58
C ASN A 121 -2.90 8.46 11.90
N ARG A 122 -3.65 7.36 11.97
CA ARG A 122 -3.65 6.49 13.14
C ARG A 122 -2.26 5.90 13.40
N LEU A 123 -1.53 5.49 12.37
CA LEU A 123 -0.17 5.00 12.50
C LEU A 123 0.79 6.09 13.01
N LEU A 124 0.62 7.35 12.58
CA LEU A 124 1.44 8.47 13.06
C LEU A 124 1.19 8.81 14.53
N VAL A 125 -0.02 8.58 15.05
CA VAL A 125 -0.39 8.93 16.41
C VAL A 125 -0.16 7.78 17.39
N SER A 126 -0.52 6.56 17.03
CA SER A 126 -0.56 5.39 17.93
C SER A 126 -0.17 4.07 17.23
N GLY A 127 0.79 4.11 16.33
CA GLY A 127 1.16 2.94 15.52
C GLY A 127 2.05 1.92 16.20
N LYS A 128 2.67 2.22 17.35
CA LYS A 128 3.51 1.29 18.09
C LYS A 128 2.76 0.57 19.21
N SER A 129 3.31 -0.54 19.69
CA SER A 129 2.77 -1.32 20.80
C SER A 129 2.71 -0.57 22.14
N ASP A 130 3.59 0.42 22.33
CA ASP A 130 3.62 1.30 23.50
C ASP A 130 2.60 2.45 23.42
N GLY A 131 1.76 2.49 22.39
CA GLY A 131 0.78 3.54 22.12
C GLY A 131 1.36 4.81 21.50
N SER A 132 2.67 4.88 21.26
CA SER A 132 3.29 6.03 20.57
C SER A 132 3.18 5.89 19.05
N GLY A 133 3.41 6.99 18.32
CA GLY A 133 3.33 7.02 16.88
C GLY A 133 4.55 6.41 16.18
N LEU A 134 4.34 5.96 14.95
CA LEU A 134 5.42 5.54 14.06
C LEU A 134 6.16 6.75 13.46
N ALA A 135 7.43 6.55 13.15
CA ALA A 135 8.19 7.56 12.42
C ALA A 135 7.55 7.81 11.03
N PRO A 136 7.47 9.07 10.55
CA PRO A 136 6.89 9.41 9.25
C PRO A 136 7.48 8.60 8.08
N LYS A 137 8.77 8.27 8.13
CA LYS A 137 9.42 7.41 7.15
C LYS A 137 8.80 6.02 7.09
N THR A 138 8.57 5.39 8.27
CA THR A 138 7.93 4.07 8.35
C THR A 138 6.51 4.11 7.80
N VAL A 139 5.74 5.18 8.12
CA VAL A 139 4.38 5.36 7.60
C VAL A 139 4.39 5.54 6.08
N THR A 140 5.38 6.25 5.53
CA THR A 140 5.56 6.37 4.08
C THR A 140 5.87 5.02 3.43
N ASP A 141 6.67 4.18 4.06
CA ASP A 141 6.97 2.83 3.57
C ASP A 141 5.70 1.95 3.58
N ILE A 142 4.91 2.02 4.67
CA ILE A 142 3.61 1.32 4.76
C ILE A 142 2.65 1.79 3.65
N ARG A 143 2.55 3.11 3.41
CA ARG A 143 1.77 3.68 2.31
C ARG A 143 2.20 3.11 0.95
N SER A 144 3.51 2.96 0.74
CA SER A 144 4.05 2.38 -0.49
C SER A 144 3.65 0.91 -0.65
N VAL A 145 3.61 0.14 0.43
CA VAL A 145 3.12 -1.26 0.41
C VAL A 145 1.63 -1.30 0.08
N VAL A 146 0.80 -0.45 0.70
CA VAL A 146 -0.63 -0.36 0.36
C VAL A 146 -0.83 -0.06 -1.12
N LYS A 147 -0.05 0.87 -1.70
CA LYS A 147 -0.08 1.15 -3.15
C LYS A 147 0.21 -0.10 -3.99
N LEU A 148 1.22 -0.89 -3.61
CA LEU A 148 1.59 -2.11 -4.35
C LEU A 148 0.49 -3.19 -4.26
N ILE A 149 -0.16 -3.31 -3.11
CA ILE A 149 -1.29 -4.22 -2.91
C ILE A 149 -2.48 -3.80 -3.80
N LEU A 150 -2.85 -2.52 -3.79
CA LEU A 150 -3.95 -2.01 -4.63
C LEU A 150 -3.65 -2.14 -6.12
N LYS A 151 -2.40 -1.89 -6.55
CA LYS A 151 -1.98 -2.16 -7.94
C LYS A 151 -2.08 -3.64 -8.31
N THR A 152 -1.83 -4.55 -7.36
CA THR A 152 -2.02 -5.98 -7.60
C THR A 152 -3.50 -6.32 -7.79
N ALA A 153 -4.38 -5.73 -6.96
CA ALA A 153 -5.82 -5.88 -7.11
C ALA A 153 -6.32 -5.35 -8.48
N GLU A 154 -5.83 -4.20 -8.92
CA GLU A 154 -6.17 -3.62 -10.23
C GLU A 154 -5.74 -4.52 -11.39
N LYS A 155 -4.56 -5.15 -11.30
CA LYS A 155 -4.09 -6.13 -12.30
C LYS A 155 -4.98 -7.38 -12.37
N GLU A 156 -5.63 -7.74 -11.27
CA GLU A 156 -6.62 -8.84 -11.22
C GLU A 156 -8.03 -8.39 -11.62
N GLY A 157 -8.19 -7.14 -12.06
CA GLY A 157 -9.47 -6.60 -12.52
C GLY A 157 -10.36 -6.03 -11.41
N GLU A 158 -9.85 -5.90 -10.16
CA GLU A 158 -10.57 -5.23 -9.07
C GLU A 158 -10.51 -3.71 -9.26
N LEU A 159 -11.62 -3.03 -8.96
CA LEU A 159 -11.64 -1.57 -8.96
C LEU A 159 -11.10 -1.05 -7.63
N SER A 160 -10.04 -0.24 -7.67
CA SER A 160 -9.56 0.54 -6.52
C SER A 160 -10.08 1.97 -6.61
N LEU A 161 -10.71 2.45 -5.53
CA LEU A 161 -11.13 3.85 -5.37
C LEU A 161 -10.07 4.69 -4.65
N CYS A 162 -8.99 4.06 -4.17
CA CYS A 162 -7.92 4.69 -3.43
C CYS A 162 -6.66 4.85 -4.30
N ASN A 163 -6.14 6.07 -4.33
CA ASN A 163 -4.77 6.33 -4.76
C ASN A 163 -3.93 6.79 -3.56
N PRO A 164 -3.14 5.90 -2.92
CA PRO A 164 -2.35 6.24 -1.74
C PRO A 164 -1.32 7.35 -1.97
N GLU A 165 -0.94 7.66 -3.21
CA GLU A 165 -0.02 8.75 -3.53
C GLU A 165 -0.60 10.13 -3.21
N LEU A 166 -1.92 10.27 -3.27
CA LEU A 166 -2.62 11.50 -2.89
C LEU A 166 -2.66 11.72 -1.38
N CYS A 167 -2.41 10.65 -0.58
CA CYS A 167 -2.40 10.74 0.88
C CYS A 167 -1.02 11.23 1.35
N SER A 168 -0.94 12.50 1.78
CA SER A 168 0.31 13.12 2.16
C SER A 168 0.78 12.70 3.56
N VAL A 169 2.05 12.29 3.67
CA VAL A 169 2.75 12.12 4.95
C VAL A 169 3.91 13.09 4.96
N LYS A 170 3.88 14.08 5.86
CA LYS A 170 4.96 15.08 5.94
C LYS A 170 6.24 14.45 6.47
N PRO A 171 7.35 14.46 5.73
CA PRO A 171 8.61 13.93 6.21
C PRO A 171 9.21 14.87 7.27
N VAL A 172 9.66 14.30 8.38
CA VAL A 172 10.47 15.03 9.35
C VAL A 172 11.94 14.70 9.06
N ARG A 173 12.66 15.66 8.49
CA ARG A 173 14.11 15.52 8.27
C ARG A 173 14.82 15.89 9.58
N LYS A 174 15.47 14.91 10.20
CA LYS A 174 16.42 15.17 11.29
C LYS A 174 17.80 15.43 10.66
N PRO A 175 18.55 16.42 11.15
CA PRO A 175 19.93 16.61 10.72
C PRO A 175 20.73 15.35 11.04
N LEU A 176 21.58 14.93 10.11
CA LEU A 176 22.53 13.84 10.35
C LEU A 176 23.59 14.33 11.35
N ARG A 177 23.78 13.59 12.43
CA ARG A 177 24.89 13.81 13.35
C ARG A 177 26.14 13.20 12.72
N ILE A 178 27.14 14.03 12.51
CA ILE A 178 28.47 13.64 12.05
C ILE A 178 29.40 13.64 13.27
N LEU A 179 30.30 12.66 13.35
CA LEU A 179 31.33 12.63 14.40
C LEU A 179 32.23 13.85 14.24
N SER A 180 32.53 14.52 15.35
CA SER A 180 33.62 15.51 15.41
C SER A 180 34.97 14.82 15.25
N LEU A 181 36.02 15.57 14.89
CA LEU A 181 37.38 15.03 14.76
C LEU A 181 37.85 14.34 16.04
N LYS A 182 37.51 14.90 17.22
CA LYS A 182 37.86 14.31 18.52
C LYS A 182 37.10 13.01 18.73
N GLU A 183 35.79 12.97 18.51
CA GLU A 183 35.01 11.73 18.63
C GLU A 183 35.50 10.64 17.66
N GLN A 184 35.93 11.02 16.47
CA GLN A 184 36.50 10.09 15.50
C GLN A 184 37.82 9.53 16.00
N GLN A 185 38.67 10.34 16.58
CA GLN A 185 39.97 9.95 17.13
C GLN A 185 39.83 9.04 18.36
N ASP A 186 38.94 9.41 19.29
CA ASP A 186 38.61 8.61 20.48
C ASP A 186 38.06 7.22 20.08
N LEU A 187 37.20 7.17 19.06
CA LEU A 187 36.66 5.92 18.51
C LEU A 187 37.78 5.08 17.87
N GLN A 188 38.66 5.69 17.08
CA GLN A 188 39.78 5.03 16.43
C GLN A 188 40.75 4.42 17.44
N ASP A 189 41.13 5.17 18.48
CA ASP A 189 42.01 4.70 19.54
C ASP A 189 41.40 3.52 20.31
N TYR A 190 40.10 3.58 20.60
CA TYR A 190 39.38 2.46 21.21
C TYR A 190 39.38 1.21 20.33
N LEU A 191 39.12 1.36 19.04
CA LEU A 191 39.04 0.24 18.07
C LEU A 191 40.43 -0.41 17.89
N LEU A 192 41.48 0.39 17.81
CA LEU A 192 42.88 -0.09 17.69
C LEU A 192 43.35 -0.78 18.98
N GLY A 193 42.94 -0.26 20.14
CA GLY A 193 43.26 -0.89 21.43
C GLY A 193 42.52 -2.20 21.71
N ASN A 194 41.46 -2.49 20.96
CA ASN A 194 40.59 -3.66 21.14
C ASN A 194 40.34 -4.38 19.81
N LEU A 195 41.36 -4.97 19.20
CA LEU A 195 41.28 -5.61 17.88
C LEU A 195 40.46 -6.92 17.93
N THR A 196 39.18 -6.80 17.65
CA THR A 196 38.26 -7.91 17.34
C THR A 196 37.87 -7.89 15.87
N HIS A 197 37.36 -9.00 15.33
CA HIS A 197 36.86 -9.03 13.94
C HIS A 197 35.86 -7.91 13.65
N LYS A 198 34.96 -7.59 14.60
CA LYS A 198 33.97 -6.51 14.46
C LYS A 198 34.64 -5.14 14.44
N ASN A 199 35.64 -4.93 15.32
CA ASN A 199 36.33 -3.64 15.42
C ASN A 199 37.23 -3.39 14.21
N ILE A 200 37.89 -4.43 13.68
CA ILE A 200 38.64 -4.37 12.43
C ILE A 200 37.70 -3.99 11.27
N GLY A 201 36.52 -4.65 11.14
CA GLY A 201 35.52 -4.28 10.14
C GLY A 201 35.04 -2.84 10.28
N THR A 202 34.87 -2.35 11.52
CA THR A 202 34.48 -0.95 11.78
C THR A 202 35.60 0.01 11.35
N LEU A 203 36.87 -0.30 11.61
CA LEU A 203 38.01 0.50 11.14
C LEU A 203 38.06 0.55 9.61
N ILE A 204 37.91 -0.59 8.94
CA ILE A 204 37.87 -0.63 7.47
C ILE A 204 36.76 0.29 6.95
N ALA A 205 35.53 0.18 7.49
CA ALA A 205 34.43 1.02 7.08
C ALA A 205 34.69 2.53 7.37
N LEU A 206 35.35 2.85 8.50
CA LEU A 206 35.67 4.23 8.86
C LEU A 206 36.65 4.88 7.86
N TYR A 207 37.63 4.12 7.40
CA TYR A 207 38.68 4.64 6.48
C TYR A 207 38.27 4.59 5.02
N THR A 208 37.48 3.60 4.61
CA THR A 208 37.13 3.37 3.18
C THR A 208 35.77 3.87 2.81
N GLY A 209 34.86 4.05 3.78
CA GLY A 209 33.47 4.41 3.53
C GLY A 209 32.63 3.28 2.92
N VAL A 210 33.10 2.04 2.87
CA VAL A 210 32.34 0.89 2.35
C VAL A 210 31.05 0.69 3.15
N ARG A 211 29.98 0.29 2.45
CA ARG A 211 28.72 -0.02 3.11
C ARG A 211 28.82 -1.32 3.91
N LEU A 212 28.04 -1.41 4.99
CA LEU A 212 28.03 -2.61 5.84
C LEU A 212 27.82 -3.91 5.05
N GLY A 213 26.95 -3.91 4.04
CA GLY A 213 26.72 -5.08 3.20
C GLY A 213 27.91 -5.46 2.32
N GLU A 214 28.65 -4.48 1.85
CA GLU A 214 29.89 -4.66 1.08
C GLU A 214 31.00 -5.17 2.00
N LEU A 215 31.12 -4.58 3.19
CA LEU A 215 32.07 -5.04 4.21
C LEU A 215 31.83 -6.50 4.60
N CYS A 216 30.58 -6.91 4.84
CA CYS A 216 30.23 -8.29 5.19
C CYS A 216 30.46 -9.30 4.05
N ALA A 217 30.46 -8.84 2.79
CA ALA A 217 30.71 -9.67 1.62
C ALA A 217 32.19 -9.72 1.21
N MET A 218 33.06 -8.89 1.82
CA MET A 218 34.47 -8.76 1.50
C MET A 218 35.22 -10.07 1.78
N GLN A 219 36.08 -10.46 0.87
CA GLN A 219 36.94 -11.64 0.95
C GLN A 219 38.42 -11.24 0.85
N TRP A 220 39.31 -12.09 1.30
CA TRP A 220 40.75 -11.85 1.23
C TRP A 220 41.26 -11.57 -0.20
N LYS A 221 40.66 -12.16 -1.20
CA LYS A 221 40.99 -11.92 -2.61
C LYS A 221 40.66 -10.50 -3.12
N ASP A 222 39.79 -9.77 -2.38
CA ASP A 222 39.40 -8.41 -2.74
C ASP A 222 40.35 -7.35 -2.13
N ILE A 223 41.37 -7.80 -1.35
CA ILE A 223 42.33 -6.93 -0.70
C ILE A 223 43.68 -7.01 -1.44
N HIS A 224 44.06 -5.93 -2.08
CA HIS A 224 45.29 -5.83 -2.85
C HIS A 224 46.38 -5.09 -2.07
N PHE A 225 47.11 -5.82 -1.22
CA PHE A 225 48.10 -5.22 -0.30
C PHE A 225 49.24 -4.50 -1.02
N GLN A 226 49.68 -5.02 -2.18
CA GLN A 226 50.79 -4.42 -2.93
C GLN A 226 50.38 -3.11 -3.62
N GLU A 227 49.16 -3.06 -4.08
CA GLU A 227 48.59 -1.94 -4.85
C GLU A 227 47.78 -0.97 -3.97
N GLN A 228 47.66 -1.31 -2.67
CA GLN A 228 47.02 -0.49 -1.62
C GLN A 228 45.57 -0.11 -1.92
N TYR A 229 44.79 -1.02 -2.52
CA TYR A 229 43.34 -0.81 -2.69
C TYR A 229 42.51 -2.03 -2.23
N LEU A 230 41.20 -1.74 -2.01
CA LEU A 230 40.18 -2.70 -1.66
C LEU A 230 39.21 -2.89 -2.83
#